data_9cb1892ad22aef88a63919ef2ea01080
#
_entry.id   9cb1892ad22aef88a63919ef2ea01080
#
_cell.length_a   1.000
_cell.length_b   1.000
_cell.length_c   1.000
_cell.angle_alpha   90.00
_cell.angle_beta   90.00
_cell.angle_gamma   90.00
#
_symmetry.space_group_name_H-M   'P 1'
#
loop_
_entity.id
_entity.type
_entity.pdbx_description
1 polymer ?
#
loop_
_entity_poly.entity_id
_entity_poly.type
_entity_poly.pdbx_seq_one_letter_code
_entity_poly.pdbx_strand_id
1 'polypeptide(L)'
;MPMGSLILIRGGGDLATGVAIRLFRSGLHVVLTELPQPLAVRRTVSFAEAVYSSEISIEGITALRVDDPSDSLLILSALGKQQVPVLVDPGCVSAKLLNPTVIVDGRMTKRLPELIGYSPALFIGLGPGFEAGVNCQAVIETRRGHMLGRVFWSGCPDPDTGQPDGDPARLLRSPCDGTIVTHANIGEYVEEGQVIAKIDDGRQTTDHRQSSVVRSPLSGILRGLLHSGLTVTSGLKIGDIDPRNDPRLCQMVSDKALTIGGGALEAILSKPEVRAQLWT
;
A
#
# COMPACT_ATOMS: atom_id res chain seq x y z
N MET A 1 4.17 27.96 6.73
CA MET A 1 3.18 27.47 7.67
C MET A 1 3.89 26.50 8.61
N PRO A 2 3.60 26.46 9.92
CA PRO A 2 4.14 25.40 10.76
C PRO A 2 3.55 24.07 10.25
N MET A 3 4.39 23.09 9.91
CA MET A 3 3.98 21.76 9.46
C MET A 3 3.43 20.90 10.61
N GLY A 4 2.75 21.50 11.58
CA GLY A 4 2.30 20.85 12.81
C GLY A 4 1.22 19.77 12.66
N SER A 5 0.56 19.72 11.49
CA SER A 5 -0.57 18.82 11.26
C SER A 5 -0.29 17.75 10.21
N LEU A 6 0.99 17.43 9.96
CA LEU A 6 1.37 16.48 8.92
C LEU A 6 1.29 15.04 9.42
N ILE A 7 0.68 14.18 8.62
CA ILE A 7 0.65 12.73 8.81
C ILE A 7 1.50 12.08 7.73
N LEU A 8 2.48 11.30 8.15
CA LEU A 8 3.33 10.53 7.28
C LEU A 8 2.87 9.08 7.26
N ILE A 9 2.62 8.53 6.06
CA ILE A 9 2.25 7.13 5.88
C ILE A 9 3.43 6.41 5.19
N ARG A 10 3.92 5.33 5.80
CA ARG A 10 4.95 4.48 5.20
C ARG A 10 4.29 3.42 4.33
N GLY A 11 4.60 3.44 3.03
CA GLY A 11 3.98 2.61 2.01
C GLY A 11 2.74 3.25 1.38
N GLY A 12 2.53 3.02 0.10
CA GLY A 12 1.42 3.54 -0.70
C GLY A 12 0.58 2.43 -1.36
N GLY A 13 0.62 1.19 -0.84
CA GLY A 13 -0.23 0.09 -1.30
C GLY A 13 -1.72 0.36 -1.04
N ASP A 14 -2.60 -0.55 -1.49
CA ASP A 14 -4.06 -0.36 -1.45
C ASP A 14 -4.62 -0.08 -0.04
N LEU A 15 -4.11 -0.74 1.02
CA LEU A 15 -4.55 -0.48 2.39
C LEU A 15 -4.07 0.88 2.90
N ALA A 16 -2.80 1.22 2.67
CA ALA A 16 -2.23 2.52 3.03
C ALA A 16 -2.94 3.67 2.28
N THR A 17 -3.32 3.43 1.01
CA THR A 17 -4.11 4.37 0.22
C THR A 17 -5.49 4.60 0.83
N GLY A 18 -6.16 3.55 1.32
CA GLY A 18 -7.43 3.71 2.04
C GLY A 18 -7.30 4.55 3.31
N VAL A 19 -6.20 4.39 4.05
CA VAL A 19 -5.86 5.27 5.19
C VAL A 19 -5.66 6.71 4.71
N ALA A 20 -4.81 6.92 3.69
CA ALA A 20 -4.53 8.25 3.14
C ALA A 20 -5.81 8.97 2.71
N ILE A 21 -6.71 8.29 1.99
CA ILE A 21 -8.00 8.83 1.54
C ILE A 21 -8.88 9.25 2.71
N ARG A 22 -8.99 8.43 3.76
CA ARG A 22 -9.80 8.76 4.95
C ARG A 22 -9.26 9.99 5.66
N LEU A 23 -7.94 10.05 5.87
CA LEU A 23 -7.29 11.18 6.53
C LEU A 23 -7.38 12.46 5.69
N PHE A 24 -7.10 12.35 4.40
CA PHE A 24 -7.20 13.49 3.48
C PHE A 24 -8.62 14.07 3.42
N ARG A 25 -9.65 13.23 3.28
CA ARG A 25 -11.06 13.65 3.29
C ARG A 25 -11.52 14.24 4.62
N SER A 26 -10.78 13.98 5.70
CA SER A 26 -11.00 14.59 7.00
C SER A 26 -10.26 15.93 7.17
N GLY A 27 -9.66 16.47 6.10
CA GLY A 27 -8.96 17.76 6.09
C GLY A 27 -7.53 17.71 6.63
N LEU A 28 -6.94 16.52 6.75
CA LEU A 28 -5.58 16.34 7.25
C LEU A 28 -4.56 16.34 6.10
N HIS A 29 -3.38 16.91 6.34
CA HIS A 29 -2.27 16.85 5.39
C HIS A 29 -1.59 15.50 5.47
N VAL A 30 -1.52 14.80 4.34
CA VAL A 30 -0.97 13.46 4.22
C VAL A 30 0.19 13.44 3.24
N VAL A 31 1.29 12.81 3.63
CA VAL A 31 2.45 12.52 2.78
C VAL A 31 2.73 11.03 2.89
N LEU A 32 3.10 10.38 1.78
CA LEU A 32 3.49 8.97 1.76
C LEU A 32 4.98 8.83 1.47
N THR A 33 5.59 7.77 2.01
CA THR A 33 6.91 7.30 1.55
C THR A 33 6.77 5.96 0.87
N GLU A 34 7.55 5.73 -0.19
CA GLU A 34 7.48 4.52 -0.99
C GLU A 34 8.87 4.06 -1.49
N LEU A 35 8.92 2.81 -1.94
CA LEU A 35 10.08 2.25 -2.62
C LEU A 35 10.26 2.87 -4.02
N PRO A 36 11.47 2.85 -4.60
CA PRO A 36 11.67 3.25 -6.00
C PRO A 36 11.01 2.28 -7.00
N GLN A 37 10.71 1.04 -6.58
CA GLN A 37 9.98 0.04 -7.35
C GLN A 37 8.93 -0.64 -6.46
N PRO A 38 7.79 0.00 -6.21
CA PRO A 38 6.72 -0.58 -5.39
C PRO A 38 6.15 -1.87 -5.96
N LEU A 39 5.89 -2.86 -5.10
CA LEU A 39 5.27 -4.14 -5.47
C LEU A 39 3.75 -4.13 -5.20
N ALA A 40 3.07 -3.04 -5.57
CA ALA A 40 1.63 -2.93 -5.40
C ALA A 40 0.89 -3.76 -6.47
N VAL A 41 0.15 -4.78 -6.04
CA VAL A 41 -0.62 -5.64 -6.96
C VAL A 41 -1.88 -4.91 -7.45
N ARG A 42 -2.63 -4.27 -6.54
CA ARG A 42 -3.83 -3.47 -6.87
C ARG A 42 -3.45 -2.03 -7.19
N ARG A 43 -2.58 -1.85 -8.17
CA ARG A 43 -1.94 -0.55 -8.45
C ARG A 43 -2.93 0.54 -8.87
N THR A 44 -4.05 0.22 -9.52
CA THR A 44 -5.09 1.20 -9.90
C THR A 44 -5.82 1.85 -8.71
N VAL A 45 -5.66 1.30 -7.50
CA VAL A 45 -6.17 1.84 -6.23
C VAL A 45 -5.07 1.99 -5.18
N SER A 46 -3.83 2.19 -5.64
CA SER A 46 -2.64 2.34 -4.79
C SER A 46 -1.90 3.63 -5.17
N PHE A 47 -1.72 4.55 -4.22
CA PHE A 47 -0.94 5.77 -4.45
C PHE A 47 0.53 5.48 -4.77
N ALA A 48 1.04 4.28 -4.44
CA ALA A 48 2.34 3.78 -4.89
C ALA A 48 2.50 3.84 -6.42
N GLU A 49 1.41 3.79 -7.19
CA GLU A 49 1.45 3.88 -8.66
C GLU A 49 2.02 5.22 -9.13
N ALA A 50 1.90 6.29 -8.36
CA ALA A 50 2.50 7.58 -8.69
C ALA A 50 4.02 7.49 -8.90
N VAL A 51 4.71 6.52 -8.25
CA VAL A 51 6.14 6.29 -8.46
C VAL A 51 6.47 5.90 -9.90
N TYR A 52 5.56 5.21 -10.59
CA TYR A 52 5.70 4.79 -11.99
C TYR A 52 5.13 5.81 -12.98
N SER A 53 3.96 6.37 -12.68
CA SER A 53 3.20 7.25 -13.58
C SER A 53 3.45 8.75 -13.36
N SER A 54 4.29 9.14 -12.39
CA SER A 54 4.52 10.49 -11.88
C SER A 54 3.33 11.04 -11.07
N GLU A 55 2.12 10.73 -11.42
CA GLU A 55 0.90 11.03 -10.66
C GLU A 55 -0.17 9.98 -10.89
N ILE A 56 -1.09 9.87 -9.94
CA ILE A 56 -2.30 9.05 -10.06
C ILE A 56 -3.46 9.72 -9.33
N SER A 57 -4.66 9.64 -9.90
CA SER A 57 -5.89 10.07 -9.22
C SER A 57 -6.74 8.86 -8.85
N ILE A 58 -7.05 8.72 -7.56
CA ILE A 58 -7.88 7.64 -7.01
C ILE A 58 -9.05 8.28 -6.27
N GLU A 59 -10.27 7.97 -6.69
CA GLU A 59 -11.51 8.53 -6.12
C GLU A 59 -11.49 10.05 -5.93
N GLY A 60 -10.93 10.78 -6.91
CA GLY A 60 -10.85 12.23 -6.94
C GLY A 60 -9.70 12.85 -6.14
N ILE A 61 -8.83 12.05 -5.56
CA ILE A 61 -7.63 12.51 -4.84
C ILE A 61 -6.40 12.20 -5.70
N THR A 62 -5.60 13.23 -6.01
CA THR A 62 -4.38 13.09 -6.80
C THR A 62 -3.18 12.91 -5.89
N ALA A 63 -2.40 11.86 -6.13
CA ALA A 63 -1.09 11.65 -5.54
C ALA A 63 0.01 12.00 -6.55
N LEU A 64 1.04 12.72 -6.10
CA LEU A 64 2.14 13.23 -6.91
C LEU A 64 3.47 12.63 -6.44
N ARG A 65 4.25 12.09 -7.36
CA ARG A 65 5.62 11.61 -7.09
C ARG A 65 6.57 12.75 -6.74
N VAL A 66 7.40 12.52 -5.72
CA VAL A 66 8.50 13.39 -5.32
C VAL A 66 9.77 12.53 -5.22
N ASP A 67 10.72 12.75 -6.12
CA ASP A 67 11.96 11.95 -6.19
C ASP A 67 12.96 12.29 -5.09
N ASP A 68 13.10 13.58 -4.79
CA ASP A 68 13.95 14.05 -3.69
C ASP A 68 13.10 14.30 -2.44
N PRO A 69 13.17 13.43 -1.42
CA PRO A 69 12.41 13.61 -0.20
C PRO A 69 12.80 14.84 0.62
N SER A 70 13.87 15.55 0.25
CA SER A 70 14.28 16.83 0.85
C SER A 70 13.69 18.05 0.12
N ASP A 71 13.05 17.89 -1.03
CA ASP A 71 12.41 18.98 -1.77
C ASP A 71 11.12 19.47 -1.06
N SER A 72 11.35 20.25 -0.01
CA SER A 72 10.27 20.83 0.79
C SER A 72 9.36 21.77 -0.01
N LEU A 73 9.90 22.43 -1.06
CA LEU A 73 9.12 23.35 -1.90
C LEU A 73 8.08 22.59 -2.72
N LEU A 74 8.50 21.49 -3.35
CA LEU A 74 7.58 20.64 -4.12
C LEU A 74 6.53 19.98 -3.21
N ILE A 75 6.96 19.48 -2.04
CA ILE A 75 6.04 18.88 -1.04
C ILE A 75 4.99 19.91 -0.60
N LEU A 76 5.41 21.12 -0.19
CA LEU A 76 4.48 22.17 0.25
C LEU A 76 3.57 22.65 -0.90
N SER A 77 4.11 22.75 -2.12
CA SER A 77 3.30 23.09 -3.31
C SER A 77 2.21 22.06 -3.57
N ALA A 78 2.53 20.77 -3.49
CA ALA A 78 1.56 19.68 -3.68
C ALA A 78 0.48 19.72 -2.59
N LEU A 79 0.86 19.85 -1.31
CA LEU A 79 -0.09 19.98 -0.20
C LEU A 79 -1.00 21.20 -0.36
N GLY A 80 -0.45 22.35 -0.78
CA GLY A 80 -1.23 23.57 -1.04
C GLY A 80 -2.22 23.43 -2.20
N LYS A 81 -1.95 22.54 -3.16
CA LYS A 81 -2.86 22.17 -4.26
C LYS A 81 -3.83 21.04 -3.89
N GLN A 82 -3.91 20.66 -2.64
CA GLN A 82 -4.73 19.53 -2.18
C GLN A 82 -4.36 18.22 -2.91
N GLN A 83 -3.05 17.97 -3.08
CA GLN A 83 -2.50 16.72 -3.59
C GLN A 83 -1.76 15.98 -2.47
N VAL A 84 -1.58 14.67 -2.65
CA VAL A 84 -0.87 13.81 -1.71
C VAL A 84 0.54 13.53 -2.24
N PRO A 85 1.62 14.10 -1.66
CA PRO A 85 2.99 13.79 -2.07
C PRO A 85 3.33 12.33 -1.77
N VAL A 86 3.94 11.64 -2.75
CA VAL A 86 4.49 10.28 -2.61
C VAL A 86 6.00 10.38 -2.79
N LEU A 87 6.73 10.31 -1.70
CA LEU A 87 8.17 10.46 -1.68
C LEU A 87 8.85 9.13 -2.00
N VAL A 88 9.81 9.13 -2.91
CA VAL A 88 10.68 7.97 -3.13
C VAL A 88 11.70 7.91 -1.98
N ASP A 89 11.29 7.34 -0.86
CA ASP A 89 12.05 7.33 0.41
C ASP A 89 11.91 5.99 1.14
N PRO A 90 12.61 4.93 0.71
CA PRO A 90 12.52 3.60 1.32
C PRO A 90 12.90 3.56 2.80
N GLY A 91 13.81 4.43 3.21
CA GLY A 91 14.29 4.54 4.59
C GLY A 91 13.44 5.43 5.49
N CYS A 92 12.44 6.12 4.94
CA CYS A 92 11.64 7.11 5.67
C CYS A 92 12.50 8.19 6.35
N VAL A 93 13.60 8.59 5.70
CA VAL A 93 14.52 9.61 6.22
C VAL A 93 13.87 10.99 6.27
N SER A 94 12.91 11.23 5.38
CA SER A 94 12.09 12.45 5.34
C SER A 94 11.31 12.70 6.65
N ALA A 95 11.08 11.70 7.48
CA ALA A 95 10.40 11.88 8.77
C ALA A 95 11.10 12.91 9.66
N LYS A 96 12.45 12.95 9.65
CA LYS A 96 13.23 13.94 10.41
C LYS A 96 13.09 15.37 9.87
N LEU A 97 12.92 15.50 8.55
CA LEU A 97 12.79 16.80 7.88
C LEU A 97 11.36 17.34 8.00
N LEU A 98 10.39 16.47 7.81
CA LEU A 98 8.97 16.80 7.79
C LEU A 98 8.38 16.97 9.19
N ASN A 99 9.00 16.36 10.21
CA ASN A 99 8.55 16.40 11.60
C ASN A 99 7.06 16.07 11.76
N PRO A 100 6.57 14.93 11.22
CA PRO A 100 5.15 14.60 11.27
C PRO A 100 4.66 14.38 12.71
N THR A 101 3.46 14.85 13.02
CA THR A 101 2.81 14.58 14.30
C THR A 101 2.45 13.11 14.45
N VAL A 102 2.06 12.48 13.35
CA VAL A 102 1.67 11.06 13.30
C VAL A 102 2.41 10.33 12.20
N ILE A 103 2.83 9.11 12.50
CA ILE A 103 3.29 8.16 11.48
C ILE A 103 2.37 6.95 11.48
N VAL A 104 1.92 6.54 10.28
CA VAL A 104 1.20 5.28 10.06
C VAL A 104 2.07 4.36 9.23
N ASP A 105 2.47 3.20 9.75
CA ASP A 105 3.20 2.21 8.97
C ASP A 105 2.23 1.24 8.31
N GLY A 106 1.99 1.45 7.01
CA GLY A 106 1.08 0.68 6.17
C GLY A 106 1.75 -0.29 5.20
N ARG A 107 3.04 -0.58 5.37
CA ARG A 107 3.83 -1.43 4.45
C ARG A 107 3.40 -2.90 4.46
N MET A 108 2.68 -3.35 5.48
CA MET A 108 2.21 -4.73 5.63
C MET A 108 3.33 -5.78 5.53
N THR A 109 4.49 -5.48 6.09
CA THR A 109 5.68 -6.36 6.01
C THR A 109 5.53 -7.65 6.80
N LYS A 110 4.61 -7.69 7.78
CA LYS A 110 4.36 -8.84 8.67
C LYS A 110 5.60 -9.27 9.47
N ARG A 111 6.54 -8.36 9.65
CA ARG A 111 7.81 -8.52 10.38
C ARG A 111 7.94 -7.38 11.38
N LEU A 112 8.85 -7.51 12.33
CA LEU A 112 9.20 -6.40 13.22
C LEU A 112 9.57 -5.16 12.39
N PRO A 113 8.99 -3.99 12.69
CA PRO A 113 9.27 -2.77 11.96
C PRO A 113 10.72 -2.32 12.22
N GLU A 114 11.35 -1.81 11.16
CA GLU A 114 12.66 -1.16 11.30
C GLU A 114 12.51 0.18 12.01
N LEU A 115 13.48 0.53 12.83
CA LEU A 115 13.56 1.83 13.50
C LEU A 115 13.81 2.93 12.45
N ILE A 116 13.00 3.98 12.48
CA ILE A 116 13.12 5.12 11.55
C ILE A 116 13.95 6.27 12.10
N GLY A 117 14.48 6.13 13.32
CA GLY A 117 15.29 7.19 13.95
C GLY A 117 14.55 8.52 14.16
N TYR A 118 13.23 8.48 14.21
CA TYR A 118 12.32 9.58 14.53
C TYR A 118 11.16 9.05 15.39
N SER A 119 10.72 9.84 16.37
CA SER A 119 9.62 9.50 17.28
C SER A 119 8.50 10.53 17.13
N PRO A 120 7.40 10.20 16.43
CA PRO A 120 6.23 11.07 16.34
C PRO A 120 5.46 11.10 17.68
N ALA A 121 4.52 12.03 17.81
CA ALA A 121 3.59 12.02 18.95
C ALA A 121 2.71 10.75 18.97
N LEU A 122 2.40 10.19 17.80
CA LEU A 122 1.68 8.92 17.66
C LEU A 122 2.24 8.09 16.49
N PHE A 123 2.67 6.86 16.79
CA PHE A 123 3.04 5.86 15.78
C PHE A 123 1.99 4.76 15.74
N ILE A 124 1.39 4.55 14.58
CA ILE A 124 0.34 3.55 14.32
C ILE A 124 0.87 2.47 13.39
N GLY A 125 0.76 1.20 13.78
CA GLY A 125 1.06 0.06 12.94
C GLY A 125 -0.20 -0.54 12.30
N LEU A 126 -0.11 -1.02 11.06
CA LEU A 126 -1.21 -1.76 10.41
C LEU A 126 -0.91 -3.26 10.41
N GLY A 127 -1.74 -4.03 11.11
CA GLY A 127 -1.74 -5.50 11.08
C GLY A 127 -0.53 -6.17 11.73
N PRO A 128 -0.25 -7.44 11.37
CA PRO A 128 0.78 -8.25 11.98
C PRO A 128 2.18 -7.68 11.84
N GLY A 129 3.00 -7.89 12.88
CA GLY A 129 4.35 -7.34 13.03
C GLY A 129 4.41 -6.16 14.00
N PHE A 130 3.26 -5.57 14.32
CA PHE A 130 3.14 -4.50 15.30
C PHE A 130 2.54 -5.01 16.61
N GLU A 131 3.02 -4.44 17.72
CA GLU A 131 2.53 -4.68 19.07
C GLU A 131 2.42 -3.34 19.79
N ALA A 132 1.18 -2.96 20.13
CA ALA A 132 0.91 -1.72 20.83
C ALA A 132 1.48 -1.76 22.26
N GLY A 133 2.24 -0.72 22.60
CA GLY A 133 3.00 -0.62 23.86
C GLY A 133 4.43 -1.19 23.78
N VAL A 134 4.82 -1.82 22.65
CA VAL A 134 6.16 -2.38 22.45
C VAL A 134 6.90 -1.68 21.30
N ASN A 135 6.36 -1.72 20.09
CA ASN A 135 7.01 -1.12 18.90
C ASN A 135 6.17 -0.05 18.20
N CYS A 136 4.98 0.23 18.70
CA CYS A 136 4.11 1.34 18.30
C CYS A 136 3.18 1.71 19.47
N GLN A 137 2.49 2.84 19.36
CA GLN A 137 1.50 3.24 20.37
C GLN A 137 0.11 2.66 20.08
N ALA A 138 -0.23 2.42 18.83
CA ALA A 138 -1.50 1.81 18.45
C ALA A 138 -1.32 0.85 17.27
N VAL A 139 -2.14 -0.20 17.21
CA VAL A 139 -2.21 -1.13 16.08
C VAL A 139 -3.64 -1.16 15.56
N ILE A 140 -3.79 -1.15 14.23
CA ILE A 140 -5.09 -1.32 13.59
C ILE A 140 -5.19 -2.75 13.06
N GLU A 141 -6.28 -3.46 13.41
CA GLU A 141 -6.54 -4.79 12.90
C GLU A 141 -6.82 -4.76 11.40
N THR A 142 -6.15 -5.64 10.66
CA THR A 142 -6.27 -5.72 9.20
C THR A 142 -6.90 -7.01 8.71
N ARG A 143 -7.13 -8.00 9.56
CA ARG A 143 -7.81 -9.24 9.20
C ARG A 143 -9.32 -9.01 9.06
N ARG A 144 -9.93 -9.56 8.02
CA ARG A 144 -11.38 -9.51 7.85
C ARG A 144 -12.10 -10.23 8.98
N GLY A 145 -13.23 -9.66 9.41
CA GLY A 145 -14.05 -10.15 10.50
C GLY A 145 -14.53 -9.02 11.39
N HIS A 146 -15.06 -9.36 12.55
CA HIS A 146 -15.63 -8.40 13.50
C HIS A 146 -14.59 -7.45 14.10
N MET A 147 -13.31 -7.80 14.02
CA MET A 147 -12.21 -7.00 14.57
C MET A 147 -11.59 -6.05 13.53
N LEU A 148 -11.92 -6.17 12.23
CA LEU A 148 -11.36 -5.34 11.17
C LEU A 148 -11.49 -3.84 11.49
N GLY A 149 -10.37 -3.13 11.40
CA GLY A 149 -10.29 -1.69 11.64
C GLY A 149 -10.31 -1.27 13.11
N ARG A 150 -10.44 -2.21 14.06
CA ARG A 150 -10.37 -1.87 15.49
C ARG A 150 -8.97 -1.41 15.89
N VAL A 151 -8.95 -0.44 16.80
CA VAL A 151 -7.72 0.12 17.39
C VAL A 151 -7.35 -0.67 18.63
N PHE A 152 -6.13 -1.20 18.66
CA PHE A 152 -5.52 -1.79 19.86
C PHE A 152 -4.51 -0.80 20.44
N TRP A 153 -4.69 -0.44 21.70
CA TRP A 153 -3.77 0.38 22.48
C TRP A 153 -2.82 -0.46 23.34
N SER A 154 -2.98 -1.77 23.32
CA SER A 154 -2.10 -2.75 23.96
C SER A 154 -2.20 -4.09 23.24
N GLY A 155 -1.08 -4.83 23.16
CA GLY A 155 -1.01 -6.15 22.53
C GLY A 155 -0.98 -6.12 21.01
N CYS A 156 -1.26 -7.28 20.39
CA CYS A 156 -1.08 -7.55 18.97
C CYS A 156 -2.42 -7.70 18.24
N PRO A 157 -2.46 -7.40 16.92
CA PRO A 157 -3.55 -7.81 16.06
C PRO A 157 -3.53 -9.34 15.85
N ASP A 158 -4.55 -9.87 15.18
CA ASP A 158 -4.56 -11.27 14.80
C ASP A 158 -3.31 -11.64 13.98
N PRO A 159 -2.70 -12.82 14.22
CA PRO A 159 -1.51 -13.25 13.50
C PRO A 159 -1.80 -13.45 12.02
N ASP A 160 -0.75 -13.26 11.20
CA ASP A 160 -0.83 -13.58 9.78
C ASP A 160 -0.99 -15.09 9.58
N THR A 161 -2.06 -15.48 8.90
CA THR A 161 -2.32 -16.89 8.59
C THR A 161 -1.60 -17.38 7.34
N GLY A 162 -0.94 -16.46 6.58
CA GLY A 162 -0.38 -16.75 5.26
C GLY A 162 -1.45 -17.00 4.18
N GLN A 163 -2.73 -17.05 4.57
CA GLN A 163 -3.86 -17.28 3.66
C GLN A 163 -4.54 -15.95 3.31
N PRO A 164 -4.98 -15.77 2.07
CA PRO A 164 -5.76 -14.60 1.67
C PRO A 164 -7.16 -14.65 2.28
N ASP A 165 -7.77 -13.49 2.44
CA ASP A 165 -9.20 -13.40 2.72
C ASP A 165 -10.00 -13.88 1.49
N GLY A 166 -10.86 -14.88 1.66
CA GLY A 166 -11.67 -15.50 0.60
C GLY A 166 -10.94 -16.65 -0.12
N ASP A 167 -11.39 -17.00 -1.33
CA ASP A 167 -10.83 -18.13 -2.09
C ASP A 167 -9.35 -17.90 -2.45
N PRO A 168 -8.43 -18.75 -1.98
CA PRO A 168 -7.01 -18.67 -2.33
C PRO A 168 -6.74 -18.87 -3.82
N ALA A 169 -7.57 -19.60 -4.53
CA ALA A 169 -7.42 -19.92 -5.94
C ALA A 169 -7.36 -18.65 -6.82
N ARG A 170 -7.97 -17.54 -6.38
CA ARG A 170 -7.96 -16.26 -7.11
C ARG A 170 -6.60 -15.56 -7.19
N LEU A 171 -5.60 -16.03 -6.44
CA LEU A 171 -4.29 -15.38 -6.39
C LEU A 171 -3.35 -15.91 -7.47
N LEU A 172 -2.72 -14.99 -8.19
CA LEU A 172 -1.61 -15.30 -9.05
C LEU A 172 -0.30 -15.15 -8.26
N ARG A 173 0.51 -16.20 -8.25
CA ARG A 173 1.83 -16.20 -7.61
C ARG A 173 2.91 -16.49 -8.63
N SER A 174 4.10 -15.92 -8.43
CA SER A 174 5.26 -16.26 -9.25
C SER A 174 5.68 -17.71 -9.01
N PRO A 175 5.82 -18.54 -10.07
CA PRO A 175 6.27 -19.92 -9.94
C PRO A 175 7.77 -20.04 -9.65
N CYS A 176 8.57 -19.02 -9.96
CA CYS A 176 10.02 -19.01 -9.79
C CYS A 176 10.53 -17.58 -9.59
N ASP A 177 11.81 -17.44 -9.26
CA ASP A 177 12.51 -16.15 -9.29
C ASP A 177 12.70 -15.69 -10.75
N GLY A 178 12.67 -14.39 -11.00
CA GLY A 178 12.90 -13.84 -12.34
C GLY A 178 12.26 -12.47 -12.53
N THR A 179 12.12 -12.07 -13.79
CA THR A 179 11.50 -10.81 -14.20
C THR A 179 10.11 -11.08 -14.77
N ILE A 180 9.10 -10.39 -14.23
CA ILE A 180 7.72 -10.54 -14.74
C ILE A 180 7.53 -9.81 -16.07
N VAL A 181 6.93 -10.50 -17.04
CA VAL A 181 6.46 -9.95 -18.33
C VAL A 181 4.95 -10.16 -18.41
N THR A 182 4.17 -9.08 -18.37
CA THR A 182 2.70 -9.14 -18.35
C THR A 182 2.12 -9.24 -19.76
N HIS A 183 1.02 -9.99 -19.90
CA HIS A 183 0.29 -10.21 -21.17
C HIS A 183 -1.20 -9.83 -21.10
N ALA A 184 -1.66 -9.37 -19.94
CA ALA A 184 -3.03 -8.91 -19.69
C ALA A 184 -3.00 -7.61 -18.87
N ASN A 185 -4.10 -6.86 -18.86
CA ASN A 185 -4.23 -5.60 -18.15
C ASN A 185 -5.26 -5.67 -17.03
N ILE A 186 -5.07 -4.86 -15.98
CA ILE A 186 -6.06 -4.73 -14.91
C ILE A 186 -7.37 -4.18 -15.50
N GLY A 187 -8.49 -4.81 -15.12
CA GLY A 187 -9.83 -4.50 -15.62
C GLY A 187 -10.29 -5.40 -16.77
N GLU A 188 -9.40 -6.17 -17.40
CA GLU A 188 -9.78 -7.13 -18.42
C GLU A 188 -10.47 -8.35 -17.81
N TYR A 189 -11.49 -8.86 -18.51
CA TYR A 189 -12.03 -10.19 -18.26
C TYR A 189 -11.06 -11.23 -18.81
N VAL A 190 -10.70 -12.20 -18.00
CA VAL A 190 -9.80 -13.29 -18.37
C VAL A 190 -10.50 -14.62 -18.18
N GLU A 191 -10.19 -15.59 -19.04
CA GLU A 191 -10.71 -16.95 -18.96
C GLU A 191 -9.78 -17.84 -18.13
N GLU A 192 -10.32 -18.89 -17.53
CA GLU A 192 -9.52 -19.93 -16.89
C GLU A 192 -8.51 -20.51 -17.89
N GLY A 193 -7.25 -20.65 -17.46
CA GLY A 193 -6.15 -21.10 -18.31
C GLY A 193 -5.53 -20.03 -19.20
N GLN A 194 -6.13 -18.84 -19.35
CA GLN A 194 -5.54 -17.72 -20.12
C GLN A 194 -4.18 -17.31 -19.54
N VAL A 195 -3.23 -17.02 -20.42
CA VAL A 195 -1.89 -16.53 -20.04
C VAL A 195 -2.00 -15.09 -19.54
N ILE A 196 -1.61 -14.84 -18.28
CA ILE A 196 -1.62 -13.51 -17.65
C ILE A 196 -0.23 -12.88 -17.67
N ALA A 197 0.79 -13.69 -17.36
CA ALA A 197 2.17 -13.23 -17.34
C ALA A 197 3.13 -14.39 -17.62
N LYS A 198 4.39 -14.02 -17.89
CA LYS A 198 5.52 -14.95 -17.92
C LYS A 198 6.58 -14.44 -16.94
N ILE A 199 7.32 -15.36 -16.34
CA ILE A 199 8.48 -15.03 -15.53
C ILE A 199 9.72 -15.46 -16.31
N ASP A 200 10.55 -14.49 -16.71
CA ASP A 200 11.83 -14.73 -17.37
C ASP A 200 12.89 -14.94 -16.27
N ASP A 201 13.38 -16.16 -16.13
CA ASP A 201 14.39 -16.52 -15.13
C ASP A 201 15.83 -16.22 -15.60
N GLY A 202 15.99 -15.65 -16.79
CA GLY A 202 17.28 -15.28 -17.38
C GLY A 202 18.12 -16.48 -17.85
N ARG A 203 17.64 -17.73 -17.73
CA ARG A 203 18.36 -18.92 -18.20
C ARG A 203 18.21 -19.05 -19.71
N GLN A 204 19.35 -19.07 -20.41
CA GLN A 204 19.40 -19.44 -21.83
C GLN A 204 19.56 -20.95 -21.92
N THR A 205 18.56 -21.66 -22.37
CA THR A 205 18.73 -23.00 -22.94
C THR A 205 19.02 -22.87 -24.42
N THR A 206 19.76 -23.80 -24.99
CA THR A 206 20.27 -23.78 -26.39
C THR A 206 19.21 -23.57 -27.46
N ASP A 207 17.92 -23.59 -27.12
CA ASP A 207 16.82 -23.44 -28.09
C ASP A 207 15.83 -22.30 -27.79
N HIS A 208 15.59 -21.90 -26.54
CA HIS A 208 14.72 -20.75 -26.19
C HIS A 208 14.99 -20.30 -24.74
N ARG A 209 14.74 -18.99 -24.43
CA ARG A 209 14.62 -18.52 -23.06
C ARG A 209 13.52 -19.31 -22.35
N GLN A 210 13.86 -20.01 -21.28
CA GLN A 210 12.88 -20.72 -20.48
C GLN A 210 12.10 -19.70 -19.65
N SER A 211 10.84 -19.49 -19.96
CA SER A 211 9.93 -18.64 -19.18
C SER A 211 8.83 -19.49 -18.57
N SER A 212 8.64 -19.32 -17.26
CA SER A 212 7.51 -19.95 -16.58
C SER A 212 6.24 -19.17 -16.81
N VAL A 213 5.19 -19.84 -17.29
CA VAL A 213 3.91 -19.22 -17.66
C VAL A 213 2.98 -19.16 -16.45
N VAL A 214 2.45 -17.99 -16.16
CA VAL A 214 1.41 -17.77 -15.16
C VAL A 214 0.05 -17.67 -15.88
N ARG A 215 -0.85 -18.59 -15.55
CA ARG A 215 -2.19 -18.67 -16.13
C ARG A 215 -3.25 -18.28 -15.10
N SER A 216 -4.39 -17.77 -15.58
CA SER A 216 -5.54 -17.54 -14.73
C SER A 216 -6.08 -18.86 -14.18
N PRO A 217 -6.25 -18.99 -12.86
CA PRO A 217 -6.79 -20.20 -12.24
C PRO A 217 -8.32 -20.31 -12.34
N LEU A 218 -8.98 -19.22 -12.72
CA LEU A 218 -10.44 -19.13 -12.88
C LEU A 218 -10.80 -18.00 -13.85
N SER A 219 -12.04 -18.00 -14.36
CA SER A 219 -12.55 -16.89 -15.17
C SER A 219 -13.02 -15.74 -14.26
N GLY A 220 -12.73 -14.49 -14.66
CA GLY A 220 -13.12 -13.30 -13.93
C GLY A 220 -12.38 -12.04 -14.37
N ILE A 221 -12.49 -10.98 -13.60
CA ILE A 221 -11.77 -9.72 -13.86
C ILE A 221 -10.37 -9.76 -13.25
N LEU A 222 -9.35 -9.46 -14.04
CA LEU A 222 -8.00 -9.25 -13.55
C LEU A 222 -7.96 -7.95 -12.72
N ARG A 223 -8.10 -8.10 -11.40
CA ARG A 223 -8.25 -6.97 -10.49
C ARG A 223 -6.93 -6.37 -10.04
N GLY A 224 -5.87 -7.12 -10.14
CA GLY A 224 -4.53 -6.66 -9.76
C GLY A 224 -3.45 -7.43 -10.49
N LEU A 225 -2.37 -6.73 -10.83
CA LEU A 225 -1.19 -7.27 -11.51
C LEU A 225 0.00 -6.35 -11.25
N LEU A 226 1.16 -6.89 -10.94
CA LEU A 226 2.41 -6.13 -10.85
C LEU A 226 2.80 -5.55 -12.21
N HIS A 227 3.62 -4.49 -12.19
CA HIS A 227 4.22 -3.95 -13.40
C HIS A 227 5.12 -4.99 -14.09
N SER A 228 5.10 -4.97 -15.41
CA SER A 228 6.08 -5.68 -16.24
C SER A 228 7.48 -5.12 -15.98
N GLY A 229 8.49 -5.98 -16.00
CA GLY A 229 9.90 -5.61 -15.79
C GLY A 229 10.35 -5.65 -14.32
N LEU A 230 9.46 -5.92 -13.37
CA LEU A 230 9.83 -6.04 -11.96
C LEU A 230 10.47 -7.41 -11.65
N THR A 231 11.46 -7.41 -10.78
CA THR A 231 12.02 -8.64 -10.21
C THR A 231 11.06 -9.23 -9.19
N VAL A 232 10.75 -10.51 -9.34
CA VAL A 232 9.86 -11.27 -8.47
C VAL A 232 10.56 -12.52 -7.95
N THR A 233 10.15 -12.97 -6.76
CA THR A 233 10.64 -14.22 -6.16
C THR A 233 9.54 -15.27 -6.20
N SER A 234 9.96 -16.54 -6.17
CA SER A 234 9.04 -17.69 -6.10
C SER A 234 8.04 -17.53 -4.96
N GLY A 235 6.76 -17.77 -5.24
CA GLY A 235 5.67 -17.63 -4.28
C GLY A 235 5.17 -16.20 -4.07
N LEU A 236 5.87 -15.16 -4.55
CA LEU A 236 5.41 -13.79 -4.44
C LEU A 236 4.04 -13.63 -5.11
N LYS A 237 3.09 -12.96 -4.45
CA LYS A 237 1.81 -12.58 -5.05
C LYS A 237 2.06 -11.55 -6.15
N ILE A 238 1.72 -11.88 -7.39
CA ILE A 238 1.91 -11.02 -8.56
C ILE A 238 0.60 -10.53 -9.18
N GLY A 239 -0.53 -11.14 -8.83
CA GLY A 239 -1.84 -10.74 -9.36
C GLY A 239 -3.01 -11.26 -8.52
N ASP A 240 -4.21 -10.87 -8.95
CA ASP A 240 -5.46 -11.16 -8.25
C ASP A 240 -6.64 -11.15 -9.25
N ILE A 241 -7.38 -12.25 -9.36
CA ILE A 241 -8.59 -12.38 -10.20
C ILE A 241 -9.82 -12.21 -9.32
N ASP A 242 -10.79 -11.45 -9.77
CA ASP A 242 -12.07 -11.27 -9.08
C ASP A 242 -13.20 -11.98 -9.86
N PRO A 243 -13.83 -13.02 -9.29
CA PRO A 243 -14.88 -13.78 -9.98
C PRO A 243 -16.20 -13.01 -10.11
N ARG A 244 -16.37 -11.86 -9.44
CA ARG A 244 -17.61 -11.08 -9.46
C ARG A 244 -17.91 -10.40 -10.79
N ASN A 245 -17.02 -10.46 -11.76
CA ASN A 245 -17.17 -9.90 -13.12
C ASN A 245 -17.63 -8.43 -13.17
N ASP A 246 -17.07 -7.61 -12.24
CA ASP A 246 -17.33 -6.17 -12.17
C ASP A 246 -16.01 -5.37 -12.27
N PRO A 247 -15.67 -4.84 -13.46
CA PRO A 247 -14.41 -4.11 -13.66
C PRO A 247 -14.33 -2.80 -12.86
N ARG A 248 -15.47 -2.23 -12.40
CA ARG A 248 -15.47 -1.03 -11.56
C ARG A 248 -14.73 -1.25 -10.24
N LEU A 249 -14.72 -2.49 -9.73
CA LEU A 249 -14.03 -2.85 -8.50
C LEU A 249 -12.50 -2.72 -8.61
N CYS A 250 -11.96 -2.63 -9.83
CA CYS A 250 -10.55 -2.35 -10.05
C CYS A 250 -10.19 -0.89 -9.73
N GLN A 251 -11.15 0.03 -9.81
CA GLN A 251 -10.97 1.47 -9.62
C GLN A 251 -11.48 1.97 -8.27
N MET A 252 -12.03 1.08 -7.45
CA MET A 252 -12.60 1.43 -6.15
C MET A 252 -11.71 0.95 -5.01
N VAL A 253 -11.44 1.84 -4.06
CA VAL A 253 -10.79 1.47 -2.81
C VAL A 253 -11.70 0.51 -2.04
N SER A 254 -11.13 -0.58 -1.53
CA SER A 254 -11.93 -1.64 -0.90
C SER A 254 -12.55 -1.20 0.43
N ASP A 255 -13.67 -1.85 0.78
CA ASP A 255 -14.29 -1.79 2.10
C ASP A 255 -13.25 -2.02 3.23
N LYS A 256 -12.38 -3.02 3.06
CA LYS A 256 -11.29 -3.32 3.99
C LYS A 256 -10.35 -2.13 4.18
N ALA A 257 -9.88 -1.54 3.09
CA ALA A 257 -8.95 -0.41 3.15
C ALA A 257 -9.59 0.83 3.79
N LEU A 258 -10.87 1.11 3.46
CA LEU A 258 -11.61 2.22 4.05
C LEU A 258 -11.91 1.99 5.55
N THR A 259 -12.18 0.75 5.97
CA THR A 259 -12.42 0.41 7.38
C THR A 259 -11.13 0.58 8.19
N ILE A 260 -9.99 0.09 7.69
CA ILE A 260 -8.68 0.29 8.30
C ILE A 260 -8.35 1.79 8.42
N GLY A 261 -8.64 2.57 7.36
CA GLY A 261 -8.48 4.02 7.39
C GLY A 261 -9.37 4.71 8.42
N GLY A 262 -10.58 4.19 8.66
CA GLY A 262 -11.45 4.62 9.76
C GLY A 262 -10.83 4.39 11.13
N GLY A 263 -10.24 3.21 11.35
CA GLY A 263 -9.51 2.90 12.58
C GLY A 263 -8.30 3.80 12.80
N ALA A 264 -7.53 4.10 11.74
CA ALA A 264 -6.41 5.03 11.84
C ALA A 264 -6.88 6.45 12.23
N LEU A 265 -7.97 6.93 11.63
CA LEU A 265 -8.58 8.22 11.98
C LEU A 265 -9.07 8.22 13.43
N GLU A 266 -9.74 7.16 13.89
CA GLU A 266 -10.16 6.99 15.29
C GLU A 266 -8.95 7.07 16.23
N ALA A 267 -7.88 6.34 15.94
CA ALA A 267 -6.67 6.35 16.77
C ALA A 267 -6.08 7.76 16.91
N ILE A 268 -6.03 8.50 15.79
CA ILE A 268 -5.51 9.88 15.77
C ILE A 268 -6.38 10.81 16.60
N LEU A 269 -7.70 10.77 16.39
CA LEU A 269 -8.65 11.70 17.03
C LEU A 269 -8.92 11.37 18.51
N SER A 270 -8.69 10.14 18.94
CA SER A 270 -8.87 9.73 20.33
C SER A 270 -7.75 10.20 21.28
N LYS A 271 -6.63 10.72 20.72
CA LYS A 271 -5.52 11.28 21.51
C LYS A 271 -5.63 12.81 21.57
N PRO A 272 -6.03 13.41 22.72
CA PRO A 272 -6.22 14.86 22.83
C PRO A 272 -4.99 15.67 22.45
N GLU A 273 -3.80 15.20 22.85
CA GLU A 273 -2.50 15.83 22.57
C GLU A 273 -2.11 15.82 21.08
N VAL A 274 -2.53 14.80 20.36
CA VAL A 274 -2.37 14.71 18.90
C VAL A 274 -3.42 15.59 18.21
N ARG A 275 -4.69 15.43 18.61
CA ARG A 275 -5.81 16.17 18.04
C ARG A 275 -5.63 17.68 18.13
N ALA A 276 -5.08 18.19 19.24
CA ALA A 276 -4.82 19.61 19.44
C ALA A 276 -3.82 20.21 18.42
N GLN A 277 -2.99 19.37 17.78
CA GLN A 277 -1.98 19.79 16.82
C GLN A 277 -2.45 19.72 15.35
N LEU A 278 -3.60 19.07 15.07
CA LEU A 278 -3.97 18.71 13.69
C LEU A 278 -4.48 19.88 12.85
N TRP A 279 -5.06 20.91 13.45
CA TRP A 279 -5.69 22.03 12.76
C TRP A 279 -5.15 23.40 13.21
N THR A 280 -3.90 23.44 13.71
CA THR A 280 -3.22 24.67 14.12
C THR A 280 -2.37 25.32 13.02
#